data_2a67c754b780efe2ecc55a5890e212fc
#
_entry.id   2a67c754b780efe2ecc55a5890e212fc
#
_cell.length_a   1.000
_cell.length_b   1.000
_cell.length_c   1.000
_cell.angle_alpha   90.00
_cell.angle_beta   90.00
_cell.angle_gamma   90.00
#
_symmetry.space_group_name_H-M   'P 1'
#
loop_
_entity.id
_entity.type
_entity.pdbx_description
1 polymer ?
#
loop_
_entity_poly.entity_id
_entity_poly.type
_entity_poly.pdbx_seq_one_letter_code
_entity_poly.pdbx_strand_id
1 'polypeptide(L)'
;MGEEDARVTTEISSSVRQLRCALFVDFDNVYIGLQRLDPRAADAFAGSPAHWLAALETGSDADGEFTRRFLIRSCYLNPSTFSQFRPNFTRAGFSVVDCPSLTQQGKSSADINLVLDAVDALSAQTRYDEFMLLSADADFTPLALRFRAADRRVTIVTASPAASAYRAVADTVITADELAELVKHPDEAIGNEPVAETLSHARGPAATSAAARPPKGSGQPTDSPAPRAVLRLVRSADRPLNGSAVARAAQQADPGLATGWDGAGGFNPWLARNVP
;
A
#
# COMPACT_ATOMS: atom_id res chain seq x y z
N MET A 1 23.06 57.97 -34.86
CA MET A 1 22.96 56.67 -35.49
C MET A 1 23.07 55.68 -34.31
N GLY A 2 21.94 55.37 -33.68
CA GLY A 2 21.84 54.53 -32.51
C GLY A 2 21.24 53.18 -32.93
N GLU A 3 21.99 52.11 -32.74
CA GLU A 3 21.50 50.76 -32.87
C GLU A 3 20.70 50.41 -31.60
N GLU A 4 19.39 50.30 -31.76
CA GLU A 4 18.50 49.71 -30.78
C GLU A 4 18.68 48.19 -30.81
N ASP A 5 19.34 47.70 -29.77
CA ASP A 5 19.51 46.28 -29.49
C ASP A 5 18.16 45.72 -29.01
N ALA A 6 17.37 45.20 -29.93
CA ALA A 6 16.12 44.50 -29.63
C ALA A 6 16.44 43.16 -28.98
N ARG A 7 16.49 43.12 -27.65
CA ARG A 7 16.49 41.87 -26.86
C ARG A 7 15.17 41.15 -27.06
N VAL A 8 15.18 40.20 -27.96
CA VAL A 8 14.10 39.19 -28.07
C VAL A 8 14.16 38.33 -26.84
N THR A 9 13.35 38.65 -25.85
CA THR A 9 13.11 37.75 -24.70
C THR A 9 12.23 36.62 -25.22
N THR A 10 12.85 35.49 -25.51
CA THR A 10 12.14 34.26 -25.82
C THR A 10 11.52 33.77 -24.52
N GLU A 11 10.25 34.07 -24.24
CA GLU A 11 9.48 33.41 -23.22
C GLU A 11 9.35 31.95 -23.62
N ILE A 12 10.15 31.08 -22.98
CA ILE A 12 9.98 29.65 -23.04
C ILE A 12 8.71 29.37 -22.22
N SER A 13 7.57 29.35 -22.91
CA SER A 13 6.34 28.82 -22.33
C SER A 13 6.62 27.35 -22.00
N SER A 14 6.92 27.06 -20.72
CA SER A 14 7.05 25.70 -20.24
C SER A 14 5.66 25.07 -20.30
N SER A 15 5.39 24.35 -21.38
CA SER A 15 4.15 23.55 -21.44
C SER A 15 4.19 22.51 -20.33
N VAL A 16 3.20 22.54 -19.44
CA VAL A 16 3.04 21.55 -18.40
C VAL A 16 3.06 20.16 -19.02
N ARG A 17 3.96 19.31 -18.55
CA ARG A 17 4.13 17.93 -19.02
C ARG A 17 2.86 17.12 -18.77
N GLN A 18 2.35 16.40 -19.77
CA GLN A 18 1.16 15.56 -19.63
C GLN A 18 1.54 14.08 -19.69
N LEU A 19 1.20 13.33 -18.64
CA LEU A 19 1.44 11.89 -18.53
C LEU A 19 0.18 11.11 -18.85
N ARG A 20 0.31 10.09 -19.70
CA ARG A 20 -0.76 9.10 -19.95
C ARG A 20 -0.67 8.02 -18.88
N CYS A 21 -1.68 7.95 -18.02
CA CYS A 21 -1.62 7.12 -16.82
C CYS A 21 -2.60 5.95 -16.90
N ALA A 22 -2.17 4.81 -16.34
CA ALA A 22 -3.01 3.66 -16.04
C ALA A 22 -3.11 3.49 -14.53
N LEU A 23 -4.35 3.55 -14.01
CA LEU A 23 -4.67 3.51 -12.59
C LEU A 23 -5.38 2.19 -12.26
N PHE A 24 -4.84 1.47 -11.27
CA PHE A 24 -5.36 0.21 -10.76
C PHE A 24 -5.60 0.31 -9.25
N VAL A 25 -6.84 0.06 -8.83
CA VAL A 25 -7.28 0.23 -7.45
C VAL A 25 -7.68 -1.13 -6.87
N ASP A 26 -6.93 -1.62 -5.92
CA ASP A 26 -7.30 -2.74 -5.05
C ASP A 26 -8.22 -2.19 -3.95
N PHE A 27 -9.53 -2.18 -4.22
CA PHE A 27 -10.52 -1.51 -3.39
C PHE A 27 -10.52 -2.03 -1.95
N ASP A 28 -10.53 -3.36 -1.80
CA ASP A 28 -10.64 -4.01 -0.50
C ASP A 28 -9.44 -3.64 0.38
N ASN A 29 -8.23 -3.70 -0.17
CA ASN A 29 -6.99 -3.35 0.53
C ASN A 29 -7.01 -1.88 0.98
N VAL A 30 -7.34 -0.96 0.07
CA VAL A 30 -7.36 0.48 0.34
C VAL A 30 -8.45 0.83 1.36
N TYR A 31 -9.69 0.36 1.15
CA TYR A 31 -10.80 0.66 2.03
C TYR A 31 -10.55 0.16 3.45
N ILE A 32 -10.12 -1.10 3.60
CA ILE A 32 -9.83 -1.70 4.91
C ILE A 32 -8.65 -0.98 5.59
N GLY A 33 -7.63 -0.58 4.82
CA GLY A 33 -6.49 0.18 5.33
C GLY A 33 -6.92 1.54 5.87
N LEU A 34 -7.66 2.31 5.07
CA LEU A 34 -8.21 3.61 5.48
C LEU A 34 -9.19 3.48 6.64
N GLN A 35 -10.05 2.44 6.65
CA GLN A 35 -11.00 2.22 7.75
C GLN A 35 -10.31 2.03 9.10
N ARG A 36 -9.11 1.47 9.10
CA ARG A 36 -8.29 1.30 10.32
C ARG A 36 -7.56 2.58 10.72
N LEU A 37 -7.17 3.41 9.76
CA LEU A 37 -6.45 4.65 9.98
C LEU A 37 -7.41 5.79 10.36
N ASP A 38 -8.40 6.05 9.49
CA ASP A 38 -9.44 7.07 9.64
C ASP A 38 -10.71 6.62 8.91
N PRO A 39 -11.76 6.21 9.63
CA PRO A 39 -13.02 5.79 9.02
C PRO A 39 -13.65 6.84 8.10
N ARG A 40 -13.47 8.15 8.38
CA ARG A 40 -13.99 9.23 7.53
C ARG A 40 -13.27 9.28 6.18
N ALA A 41 -11.97 9.00 6.17
CA ALA A 41 -11.21 8.89 4.94
C ALA A 41 -11.66 7.68 4.10
N ALA A 42 -11.97 6.54 4.73
CA ALA A 42 -12.52 5.38 4.02
C ALA A 42 -13.88 5.69 3.39
N ASP A 43 -14.76 6.37 4.13
CA ASP A 43 -16.08 6.79 3.62
C ASP A 43 -15.93 7.79 2.46
N ALA A 44 -15.03 8.76 2.55
CA ALA A 44 -14.74 9.71 1.50
C ALA A 44 -14.14 9.03 0.26
N PHE A 45 -13.18 8.13 0.43
CA PHE A 45 -12.59 7.33 -0.64
C PHE A 45 -13.65 6.56 -1.43
N ALA A 46 -14.52 5.84 -0.73
CA ALA A 46 -15.54 4.99 -1.34
C ALA A 46 -16.77 5.77 -1.84
N GLY A 47 -17.10 6.89 -1.18
CA GLY A 47 -18.27 7.69 -1.48
C GLY A 47 -18.09 8.67 -2.64
N SER A 48 -16.87 9.21 -2.80
CA SER A 48 -16.60 10.31 -3.74
C SER A 48 -15.33 10.09 -4.57
N PRO A 49 -15.23 8.98 -5.33
CA PRO A 49 -13.99 8.66 -6.06
C PRO A 49 -13.64 9.71 -7.14
N ALA A 50 -14.58 10.44 -7.69
CA ALA A 50 -14.31 11.51 -8.65
C ALA A 50 -13.48 12.65 -8.02
N HIS A 51 -13.67 12.94 -6.73
CA HIS A 51 -12.97 14.03 -6.06
C HIS A 51 -11.48 13.73 -5.89
N TRP A 52 -11.12 12.62 -5.27
CA TRP A 52 -9.71 12.28 -5.07
C TRP A 52 -9.01 11.92 -6.39
N LEU A 53 -9.75 11.42 -7.39
CA LEU A 53 -9.20 11.21 -8.71
C LEU A 53 -8.76 12.52 -9.35
N ALA A 54 -9.59 13.58 -9.25
CA ALA A 54 -9.24 14.91 -9.73
C ALA A 54 -8.00 15.48 -9.02
N ALA A 55 -7.88 15.28 -7.71
CA ALA A 55 -6.68 15.69 -6.97
C ALA A 55 -5.41 14.96 -7.44
N LEU A 56 -5.53 13.71 -7.89
CA LEU A 56 -4.42 12.96 -8.48
C LEU A 56 -4.06 13.39 -9.91
N GLU A 57 -4.89 14.20 -10.59
CA GLU A 57 -4.61 14.66 -11.96
C GLU A 57 -3.42 15.62 -12.05
N THR A 58 -3.04 16.28 -10.97
CA THR A 58 -1.87 17.15 -10.90
C THR A 58 -0.77 16.53 -10.07
N GLY A 59 0.46 16.92 -10.32
CA GLY A 59 1.63 16.50 -9.56
C GLY A 59 2.86 17.28 -9.93
N SER A 60 3.92 17.11 -9.15
CA SER A 60 5.23 17.71 -9.39
C SER A 60 6.34 16.70 -9.09
N ASP A 61 7.47 16.87 -9.74
CA ASP A 61 8.70 16.12 -9.49
C ASP A 61 9.92 17.00 -9.74
N ALA A 62 11.12 16.41 -9.79
CA ALA A 62 12.35 17.13 -10.02
C ALA A 62 12.38 17.87 -11.38
N ASP A 63 11.59 17.43 -12.36
CA ASP A 63 11.49 18.02 -13.69
C ASP A 63 10.39 19.10 -13.79
N GLY A 64 9.67 19.37 -12.69
CA GLY A 64 8.62 20.38 -12.59
C GLY A 64 7.20 19.80 -12.47
N GLU A 65 6.22 20.67 -12.70
CA GLU A 65 4.81 20.30 -12.66
C GLU A 65 4.39 19.43 -13.85
N PHE A 66 3.44 18.55 -13.62
CA PHE A 66 2.83 17.72 -14.66
C PHE A 66 1.34 17.49 -14.39
N THR A 67 0.63 17.13 -15.46
CA THR A 67 -0.75 16.66 -15.37
C THR A 67 -0.85 15.20 -15.77
N ARG A 68 -1.77 14.46 -15.14
CA ARG A 68 -2.07 13.07 -15.46
C ARG A 68 -3.36 12.98 -16.25
N ARG A 69 -3.33 12.27 -17.36
CA ARG A 69 -4.51 11.85 -18.09
C ARG A 69 -4.71 10.35 -17.82
N PHE A 70 -5.65 10.02 -16.97
CA PHE A 70 -5.99 8.64 -16.67
C PHE A 70 -6.77 8.00 -17.82
N LEU A 71 -6.08 7.22 -18.64
CA LEU A 71 -6.67 6.50 -19.78
C LEU A 71 -7.25 5.15 -19.36
N ILE A 72 -6.67 4.52 -18.33
CA ILE A 72 -7.21 3.35 -17.64
C ILE A 72 -7.52 3.76 -16.21
N ARG A 73 -8.71 3.38 -15.74
CA ARG A 73 -9.19 3.52 -14.36
C ARG A 73 -9.90 2.23 -14.00
N SER A 74 -9.19 1.28 -13.41
CA SER A 74 -9.73 -0.01 -13.01
C SER A 74 -9.82 -0.13 -11.51
N CYS A 75 -10.94 -0.66 -11.01
CA CYS A 75 -11.19 -0.85 -9.59
C CYS A 75 -11.66 -2.28 -9.36
N TYR A 76 -10.93 -3.01 -8.55
CA TYR A 76 -11.15 -4.41 -8.21
C TYR A 76 -11.76 -4.49 -6.83
N LEU A 77 -12.99 -5.00 -6.71
CA LEU A 77 -13.69 -5.08 -5.44
C LEU A 77 -14.40 -6.42 -5.25
N ASN A 78 -14.54 -6.82 -3.99
CA ASN A 78 -15.35 -7.96 -3.62
C ASN A 78 -16.84 -7.56 -3.55
N PRO A 79 -17.68 -8.02 -4.50
CA PRO A 79 -19.07 -7.62 -4.56
C PRO A 79 -19.90 -8.11 -3.36
N SER A 80 -19.48 -9.20 -2.70
CA SER A 80 -20.19 -9.73 -1.53
C SER A 80 -20.12 -8.78 -0.33
N THR A 81 -19.06 -7.94 -0.26
CA THR A 81 -18.82 -7.04 0.88
C THR A 81 -19.03 -5.57 0.50
N PHE A 82 -18.66 -5.17 -0.73
CA PHE A 82 -18.52 -3.78 -1.12
C PHE A 82 -19.36 -3.36 -2.32
N SER A 83 -20.34 -4.17 -2.75
CA SER A 83 -21.21 -3.87 -3.89
C SER A 83 -21.91 -2.51 -3.83
N GLN A 84 -22.19 -2.01 -2.61
CA GLN A 84 -22.82 -0.70 -2.39
C GLN A 84 -21.98 0.48 -2.92
N PHE A 85 -20.64 0.33 -3.02
CA PHE A 85 -19.75 1.38 -3.49
C PHE A 85 -19.53 1.35 -5.02
N ARG A 86 -19.85 0.22 -5.68
CA ARG A 86 -19.69 0.04 -7.12
C ARG A 86 -20.30 1.20 -7.95
N PRO A 87 -21.54 1.68 -7.67
CA PRO A 87 -22.12 2.77 -8.45
C PRO A 87 -21.33 4.08 -8.38
N ASN A 88 -20.63 4.35 -7.27
CA ASN A 88 -19.83 5.56 -7.10
C ASN A 88 -18.62 5.54 -8.04
N PHE A 89 -17.90 4.42 -8.07
CA PHE A 89 -16.76 4.22 -8.97
C PHE A 89 -17.17 4.21 -10.43
N THR A 90 -18.27 3.54 -10.78
CA THR A 90 -18.81 3.55 -12.16
C THR A 90 -19.16 4.97 -12.62
N ARG A 91 -19.81 5.79 -11.75
CA ARG A 91 -20.12 7.19 -12.06
C ARG A 91 -18.87 8.07 -12.20
N ALA A 92 -17.79 7.75 -11.50
CA ALA A 92 -16.50 8.41 -11.63
C ALA A 92 -15.67 7.91 -12.84
N GLY A 93 -16.25 7.06 -13.68
CA GLY A 93 -15.62 6.56 -14.91
C GLY A 93 -14.62 5.44 -14.71
N PHE A 94 -14.73 4.69 -13.61
CA PHE A 94 -13.94 3.48 -13.41
C PHE A 94 -14.58 2.26 -14.09
N SER A 95 -13.75 1.41 -14.67
CA SER A 95 -14.09 0.02 -14.97
C SER A 95 -14.05 -0.76 -13.64
N VAL A 96 -15.22 -1.20 -13.17
CA VAL A 96 -15.29 -1.94 -11.91
C VAL A 96 -15.36 -3.43 -12.17
N VAL A 97 -14.35 -4.15 -11.70
CA VAL A 97 -14.19 -5.61 -11.83
C VAL A 97 -14.65 -6.26 -10.53
N ASP A 98 -15.67 -7.11 -10.64
CA ASP A 98 -16.17 -7.88 -9.50
C ASP A 98 -15.25 -9.07 -9.23
N CYS A 99 -14.69 -9.11 -8.03
CA CYS A 99 -13.73 -10.12 -7.58
C CYS A 99 -14.31 -10.88 -6.37
N PRO A 100 -15.21 -11.85 -6.59
CA PRO A 100 -15.80 -12.60 -5.49
C PRO A 100 -14.75 -13.43 -4.76
N SER A 101 -14.99 -13.69 -3.46
CA SER A 101 -14.15 -14.58 -2.68
C SER A 101 -14.21 -16.00 -3.24
N LEU A 102 -13.07 -16.55 -3.65
CA LEU A 102 -12.95 -17.92 -4.21
C LEU A 102 -12.89 -18.98 -3.13
N THR A 103 -12.65 -18.62 -1.88
CA THR A 103 -12.53 -19.54 -0.76
C THR A 103 -13.31 -19.03 0.46
N GLN A 104 -13.71 -19.95 1.35
CA GLN A 104 -14.33 -19.59 2.64
C GLN A 104 -13.40 -18.74 3.53
N GLN A 105 -12.11 -18.66 3.20
CA GLN A 105 -11.11 -17.88 3.90
C GLN A 105 -10.96 -16.45 3.33
N GLY A 106 -11.80 -16.04 2.39
CA GLY A 106 -11.87 -14.67 1.88
C GLY A 106 -10.80 -14.30 0.86
N LYS A 107 -10.01 -15.24 0.29
CA LYS A 107 -9.12 -14.92 -0.82
C LYS A 107 -9.94 -14.51 -2.04
N SER A 108 -9.78 -13.26 -2.47
CA SER A 108 -10.41 -12.75 -3.69
C SER A 108 -9.49 -12.98 -4.89
N SER A 109 -10.07 -12.90 -6.09
CA SER A 109 -9.29 -12.90 -7.33
C SER A 109 -8.79 -11.50 -7.72
N ALA A 110 -8.94 -10.51 -6.85
CA ALA A 110 -8.61 -9.11 -7.14
C ALA A 110 -7.16 -8.95 -7.55
N ASP A 111 -6.22 -9.50 -6.77
CA ASP A 111 -4.79 -9.39 -7.03
C ASP A 111 -4.40 -9.98 -8.40
N ILE A 112 -4.98 -11.14 -8.74
CA ILE A 112 -4.71 -11.83 -10.01
C ILE A 112 -5.28 -11.02 -11.17
N ASN A 113 -6.53 -10.56 -11.09
CA ASN A 113 -7.16 -9.77 -12.13
C ASN A 113 -6.43 -8.44 -12.34
N LEU A 114 -6.05 -7.76 -11.25
CA LEU A 114 -5.28 -6.53 -11.31
C LEU A 114 -3.93 -6.74 -12.03
N VAL A 115 -3.20 -7.80 -11.68
CA VAL A 115 -1.90 -8.12 -12.32
C VAL A 115 -2.07 -8.41 -13.80
N LEU A 116 -3.08 -9.19 -14.19
CA LEU A 116 -3.33 -9.51 -15.60
C LEU A 116 -3.66 -8.26 -16.41
N ASP A 117 -4.62 -7.44 -15.95
CA ASP A 117 -5.01 -6.21 -16.64
C ASP A 117 -3.85 -5.22 -16.73
N ALA A 118 -3.02 -5.13 -15.68
CA ALA A 118 -1.87 -4.25 -15.66
C ALA A 118 -0.75 -4.70 -16.62
N VAL A 119 -0.53 -6.02 -16.76
CA VAL A 119 0.41 -6.58 -17.75
C VAL A 119 -0.11 -6.39 -19.18
N ASP A 120 -1.42 -6.56 -19.39
CA ASP A 120 -2.05 -6.29 -20.68
C ASP A 120 -1.92 -4.81 -21.06
N ALA A 121 -2.15 -3.90 -20.11
CA ALA A 121 -1.94 -2.47 -20.31
C ALA A 121 -0.48 -2.14 -20.64
N LEU A 122 0.50 -2.78 -19.98
CA LEU A 122 1.92 -2.60 -20.28
C LEU A 122 2.28 -3.03 -21.70
N SER A 123 1.60 -4.06 -22.21
CA SER A 123 1.82 -4.66 -23.53
C SER A 123 0.98 -4.02 -24.63
N ALA A 124 0.06 -3.10 -24.28
CA ALA A 124 -0.85 -2.46 -25.22
C ALA A 124 -0.10 -1.56 -26.24
N GLN A 125 -0.73 -1.32 -27.40
CA GLN A 125 -0.21 -0.37 -28.40
C GLN A 125 -0.14 1.06 -27.84
N THR A 126 -1.07 1.43 -26.97
CA THR A 126 -1.02 2.71 -26.25
C THR A 126 0.12 2.65 -25.23
N ARG A 127 1.13 3.51 -25.41
CA ARG A 127 2.17 3.66 -24.40
C ARG A 127 1.63 4.50 -23.24
N TYR A 128 1.51 3.91 -22.06
CA TYR A 128 1.28 4.63 -20.81
C TYR A 128 2.62 5.09 -20.26
N ASP A 129 2.69 6.32 -19.80
CA ASP A 129 3.90 6.91 -19.25
C ASP A 129 4.04 6.58 -17.76
N GLU A 130 2.91 6.43 -17.05
CA GLU A 130 2.85 6.14 -15.63
C GLU A 130 1.85 5.03 -15.33
N PHE A 131 2.25 4.13 -14.42
CA PHE A 131 1.39 3.13 -13.80
C PHE A 131 1.21 3.45 -12.32
N MET A 132 -0.03 3.61 -11.89
CA MET A 132 -0.39 3.93 -10.53
C MET A 132 -1.11 2.74 -9.88
N LEU A 133 -0.56 2.25 -8.77
CA LEU A 133 -1.12 1.14 -7.99
C LEU A 133 -1.61 1.66 -6.65
N LEU A 134 -2.92 1.57 -6.41
CA LEU A 134 -3.53 1.82 -5.11
C LEU A 134 -3.64 0.49 -4.36
N SER A 135 -2.61 0.11 -3.66
CA SER A 135 -2.56 -1.03 -2.73
C SER A 135 -1.30 -0.96 -1.88
N ALA A 136 -1.37 -1.41 -0.63
CA ALA A 136 -0.22 -1.57 0.26
C ALA A 136 0.39 -2.99 0.20
N ASP A 137 -0.14 -3.87 -0.67
CA ASP A 137 0.30 -5.25 -0.75
C ASP A 137 1.66 -5.35 -1.47
N ALA A 138 2.65 -5.87 -0.74
CA ALA A 138 4.00 -6.06 -1.26
C ALA A 138 4.10 -7.17 -2.33
N ASP A 139 3.07 -7.98 -2.48
CA ASP A 139 3.01 -9.02 -3.53
C ASP A 139 2.96 -8.39 -4.93
N PHE A 140 2.63 -7.09 -5.05
CA PHE A 140 2.74 -6.32 -6.30
C PHE A 140 4.17 -5.83 -6.62
N THR A 141 5.17 -6.07 -5.76
CA THR A 141 6.58 -5.69 -6.04
C THR A 141 7.09 -6.22 -7.39
N PRO A 142 6.85 -7.49 -7.80
CA PRO A 142 7.28 -7.98 -9.10
C PRO A 142 6.61 -7.26 -10.28
N LEU A 143 5.36 -6.83 -10.11
CA LEU A 143 4.63 -6.04 -11.11
C LEU A 143 5.24 -4.64 -11.27
N ALA A 144 5.49 -3.95 -10.15
CA ALA A 144 6.15 -2.64 -10.15
C ALA A 144 7.55 -2.67 -10.78
N LEU A 145 8.35 -3.70 -10.49
CA LEU A 145 9.65 -3.91 -11.14
C LEU A 145 9.52 -4.11 -12.66
N ARG A 146 8.46 -4.76 -13.12
CA ARG A 146 8.20 -4.96 -14.55
C ARG A 146 7.85 -3.64 -15.26
N PHE A 147 7.08 -2.77 -14.62
CA PHE A 147 6.81 -1.43 -15.15
C PHE A 147 8.09 -0.61 -15.27
N ARG A 148 8.90 -0.60 -14.23
CA ARG A 148 10.19 0.10 -14.21
C ARG A 148 11.15 -0.44 -15.27
N ALA A 149 11.24 -1.77 -15.45
CA ALA A 149 12.05 -2.39 -16.50
C ALA A 149 11.62 -2.03 -17.93
N ALA A 150 10.35 -1.68 -18.10
CA ALA A 150 9.77 -1.20 -19.36
C ALA A 150 9.88 0.33 -19.52
N ASP A 151 10.64 1.01 -18.68
CA ASP A 151 10.78 2.47 -18.68
C ASP A 151 9.42 3.17 -18.50
N ARG A 152 8.71 2.78 -17.43
CA ARG A 152 7.45 3.40 -16.99
C ARG A 152 7.62 3.96 -15.59
N ARG A 153 7.11 5.16 -15.38
CA ARG A 153 6.97 5.74 -14.04
C ARG A 153 6.05 4.86 -13.19
N VAL A 154 6.43 4.62 -11.96
CA VAL A 154 5.65 3.84 -11.00
C VAL A 154 5.27 4.71 -9.82
N THR A 155 3.97 4.89 -9.62
CA THR A 155 3.43 5.55 -8.43
C THR A 155 2.67 4.53 -7.59
N ILE A 156 3.04 4.42 -6.31
CA ILE A 156 2.35 3.57 -5.35
C ILE A 156 1.58 4.46 -4.38
N VAL A 157 0.30 4.15 -4.20
CA VAL A 157 -0.57 4.81 -3.22
C VAL A 157 -0.99 3.79 -2.18
N THR A 158 -0.66 4.05 -0.91
CA THR A 158 -0.88 3.08 0.16
C THR A 158 -1.93 3.59 1.15
N ALA A 159 -2.74 2.67 1.68
CA ALA A 159 -3.70 2.96 2.77
C ALA A 159 -3.26 2.34 4.11
N SER A 160 -2.06 1.77 4.16
CA SER A 160 -1.44 1.20 5.35
C SER A 160 0.09 1.16 5.16
N PRO A 161 0.89 0.90 6.21
CA PRO A 161 2.32 0.80 6.07
C PRO A 161 2.72 -0.27 5.04
N ALA A 162 3.32 0.16 3.93
CA ALA A 162 3.83 -0.74 2.90
C ALA A 162 5.28 -1.17 3.19
N ALA A 163 5.65 -2.37 2.75
CA ALA A 163 7.00 -2.89 2.90
C ALA A 163 8.03 -1.96 2.24
N SER A 164 9.20 -1.81 2.85
CA SER A 164 10.27 -0.94 2.34
C SER A 164 10.72 -1.33 0.93
N ALA A 165 10.80 -2.64 0.64
CA ALA A 165 11.15 -3.13 -0.69
C ALA A 165 10.13 -2.72 -1.76
N TYR A 166 8.82 -2.74 -1.43
CA TYR A 166 7.76 -2.32 -2.33
C TYR A 166 7.84 -0.81 -2.60
N ARG A 167 8.08 0.00 -1.56
CA ARG A 167 8.26 1.45 -1.73
C ARG A 167 9.50 1.81 -2.54
N ALA A 168 10.60 1.05 -2.38
CA ALA A 168 11.87 1.31 -3.05
C ALA A 168 11.83 1.13 -4.57
N VAL A 169 10.83 0.46 -5.11
CA VAL A 169 10.67 0.29 -6.58
C VAL A 169 9.86 1.42 -7.23
N ALA A 170 9.18 2.25 -6.43
CA ALA A 170 8.37 3.36 -6.92
C ALA A 170 9.21 4.62 -7.15
N ASP A 171 8.84 5.39 -8.17
CA ASP A 171 9.34 6.74 -8.39
C ASP A 171 8.62 7.75 -7.47
N THR A 172 7.37 7.44 -7.10
CA THR A 172 6.57 8.24 -6.16
C THR A 172 5.78 7.31 -5.25
N VAL A 173 5.72 7.66 -3.97
CA VAL A 173 4.88 6.97 -2.98
C VAL A 173 3.96 8.01 -2.33
N ILE A 174 2.65 7.80 -2.43
CA ILE A 174 1.65 8.51 -1.65
C ILE A 174 1.35 7.63 -0.43
N THR A 175 1.67 8.13 0.74
CA THR A 175 1.52 7.40 2.01
C THR A 175 0.06 7.31 2.45
N ALA A 176 -0.21 6.49 3.47
CA ALA A 176 -1.55 6.31 4.01
C ALA A 176 -2.13 7.62 4.59
N ASP A 177 -1.29 8.41 5.25
CA ASP A 177 -1.70 9.70 5.83
C ASP A 177 -1.99 10.73 4.73
N GLU A 178 -1.13 10.81 3.70
CA GLU A 178 -1.34 11.67 2.53
C GLU A 178 -2.60 11.27 1.76
N LEU A 179 -2.85 9.96 1.56
CA LEU A 179 -4.08 9.49 0.95
C LEU A 179 -5.30 9.85 1.78
N ALA A 180 -5.25 9.70 3.11
CA ALA A 180 -6.35 10.05 3.99
C ALA A 180 -6.69 11.54 3.93
N GLU A 181 -5.69 12.42 3.85
CA GLU A 181 -5.93 13.85 3.66
C GLU A 181 -6.44 14.16 2.24
N LEU A 182 -5.85 13.56 1.22
CA LEU A 182 -6.26 13.75 -0.18
C LEU A 182 -7.74 13.39 -0.41
N VAL A 183 -8.23 12.29 0.17
CA VAL A 183 -9.63 11.88 -0.03
C VAL A 183 -10.63 12.77 0.73
N LYS A 184 -10.20 13.39 1.83
CA LYS A 184 -11.02 14.32 2.64
C LYS A 184 -11.01 15.74 2.09
N HIS A 185 -9.85 16.19 1.58
CA HIS A 185 -9.61 17.56 1.13
C HIS A 185 -9.00 17.58 -0.27
N PRO A 186 -9.75 17.18 -1.30
CA PRO A 186 -9.22 17.01 -2.66
C PRO A 186 -8.74 18.30 -3.32
N ASP A 187 -9.10 19.47 -2.78
CA ASP A 187 -8.72 20.78 -3.33
C ASP A 187 -7.30 21.23 -2.94
N GLU A 188 -6.64 20.54 -2.00
CA GLU A 188 -5.25 20.81 -1.63
C GLU A 188 -4.32 19.85 -2.38
N ALA A 189 -3.64 20.34 -3.41
CA ALA A 189 -2.69 19.56 -4.21
C ALA A 189 -1.54 19.02 -3.32
N ILE A 190 -1.35 17.71 -3.31
CA ILE A 190 -0.20 17.07 -2.64
C ILE A 190 1.07 17.44 -3.42
N GLY A 191 1.96 18.16 -2.75
CA GLY A 191 3.33 18.35 -3.23
C GLY A 191 4.08 17.01 -3.13
N ASN A 192 4.29 16.37 -4.28
CA ASN A 192 5.11 15.16 -4.35
C ASN A 192 6.57 15.53 -4.12
N GLU A 193 7.07 15.37 -2.89
CA GLU A 193 8.51 15.42 -2.66
C GLU A 193 9.16 14.14 -3.25
N PRO A 194 10.24 14.28 -4.05
CA PRO A 194 10.98 13.12 -4.52
C PRO A 194 11.58 12.39 -3.32
N VAL A 195 11.43 11.06 -3.29
CA VAL A 195 12.04 10.22 -2.25
C VAL A 195 13.56 10.25 -2.45
N ALA A 196 14.22 11.25 -1.86
CA ALA A 196 15.67 11.28 -1.75
C ALA A 196 16.09 10.27 -0.67
N GLU A 197 16.88 9.29 -1.05
CA GLU A 197 17.57 8.38 -0.14
C GLU A 197 18.33 9.17 0.92
N THR A 198 17.79 9.27 2.13
CA THR A 198 18.58 9.70 3.29
C THR A 198 19.19 8.46 3.94
N LEU A 199 20.27 7.96 3.37
CA LEU A 199 21.23 7.14 4.10
C LEU A 199 21.97 8.06 5.08
N SER A 200 21.33 8.38 6.19
CA SER A 200 22.01 9.05 7.31
C SER A 200 22.57 8.00 8.24
N HIS A 201 23.87 7.81 8.14
CA HIS A 201 24.70 7.22 9.21
C HIS A 201 24.70 8.20 10.39
N ALA A 202 23.92 7.96 11.41
CA ALA A 202 24.10 8.60 12.71
C ALA A 202 24.66 7.59 13.70
N ARG A 203 25.97 7.67 13.91
CA ARG A 203 26.62 7.21 15.14
C ARG A 203 26.09 8.05 16.30
N GLY A 204 25.78 7.34 17.40
CA GLY A 204 25.32 7.94 18.64
C GLY A 204 26.31 8.87 19.32
N PRO A 205 25.90 9.41 20.47
CA PRO A 205 26.52 8.94 21.70
C PRO A 205 25.49 8.64 22.80
N ALA A 206 25.96 7.78 23.71
CA ALA A 206 25.31 7.39 24.93
C ALA A 206 25.08 8.56 25.87
N ALA A 207 23.92 8.61 26.51
CA ALA A 207 23.74 9.26 27.79
C ALA A 207 22.77 8.46 28.64
N THR A 208 23.29 8.03 29.75
CA THR A 208 22.70 7.40 30.93
C THR A 208 21.58 8.24 31.53
N SER A 209 20.48 7.62 31.96
CA SER A 209 19.97 7.76 33.32
C SER A 209 18.67 6.98 33.58
N ALA A 210 18.73 6.15 34.63
CA ALA A 210 17.76 5.84 35.68
C ALA A 210 16.49 5.05 35.37
N ALA A 211 16.56 3.80 35.69
CA ALA A 211 15.74 2.98 36.58
C ALA A 211 14.25 3.29 36.75
N ALA A 212 13.42 2.41 36.20
CA ALA A 212 12.26 1.91 36.90
C ALA A 212 12.13 0.39 36.61
N ARG A 213 12.26 -0.38 37.68
CA ARG A 213 12.26 -1.84 37.70
C ARG A 213 10.81 -2.31 37.69
N PRO A 214 10.35 -3.14 36.75
CA PRO A 214 9.09 -3.87 36.91
C PRO A 214 9.29 -5.09 37.83
N PRO A 215 8.24 -5.55 38.49
CA PRO A 215 8.34 -6.62 39.50
C PRO A 215 8.68 -7.96 38.84
N LYS A 216 9.52 -8.72 39.52
CA LYS A 216 9.83 -10.11 39.21
C LYS A 216 8.54 -10.96 39.37
N GLY A 217 7.98 -11.39 38.22
CA GLY A 217 7.14 -12.57 38.16
C GLY A 217 8.02 -13.75 37.74
N SER A 218 8.36 -14.60 38.66
CA SER A 218 8.97 -15.91 38.42
C SER A 218 7.91 -16.81 37.77
N GLY A 219 7.91 -16.93 36.45
CA GLY A 219 7.18 -17.96 35.71
C GLY A 219 8.19 -18.93 35.12
N GLN A 220 8.24 -20.14 35.67
CA GLN A 220 8.82 -21.31 35.04
C GLN A 220 8.23 -21.50 33.64
N PRO A 221 8.91 -22.17 32.69
CA PRO A 221 8.36 -22.46 31.36
C PRO A 221 7.07 -23.25 31.57
N THR A 222 5.95 -22.59 31.32
CA THR A 222 4.61 -23.15 31.49
C THR A 222 4.47 -24.31 30.51
N ASP A 223 4.02 -25.41 31.04
CA ASP A 223 3.68 -26.66 30.34
C ASP A 223 2.42 -26.47 29.45
N SER A 224 2.35 -25.34 28.76
CA SER A 224 1.24 -24.95 27.91
C SER A 224 1.15 -25.84 26.68
N PRO A 225 -0.04 -26.27 26.29
CA PRO A 225 -0.24 -27.13 25.12
C PRO A 225 0.11 -26.43 23.79
N ALA A 226 0.03 -25.13 23.73
CA ALA A 226 0.23 -24.35 22.49
C ALA A 226 1.66 -24.41 21.96
N PRO A 227 2.74 -24.15 22.73
CA PRO A 227 4.12 -24.31 22.24
C PRO A 227 4.43 -25.73 21.77
N ARG A 228 3.89 -26.74 22.45
CA ARG A 228 4.05 -28.15 22.04
C ARG A 228 3.36 -28.45 20.72
N ALA A 229 2.19 -27.89 20.47
CA ALA A 229 1.46 -28.06 19.21
C ALA A 229 2.22 -27.40 18.05
N VAL A 230 2.77 -26.20 18.26
CA VAL A 230 3.61 -25.49 17.29
C VAL A 230 4.85 -26.31 16.94
N LEU A 231 5.60 -26.76 17.93
CA LEU A 231 6.80 -27.58 17.72
C LEU A 231 6.50 -28.89 16.99
N ARG A 232 5.37 -29.54 17.30
CA ARG A 232 4.94 -30.76 16.59
C ARG A 232 4.64 -30.48 15.13
N LEU A 233 3.90 -29.37 14.83
CA LEU A 233 3.58 -28.96 13.48
C LEU A 233 4.84 -28.66 12.68
N VAL A 234 5.78 -27.90 13.23
CA VAL A 234 7.05 -27.54 12.58
C VAL A 234 7.89 -28.78 12.27
N ARG A 235 7.97 -29.73 13.22
CA ARG A 235 8.73 -30.95 13.03
C ARG A 235 8.13 -31.93 12.01
N SER A 236 6.81 -31.88 11.80
CA SER A 236 6.10 -32.75 10.85
C SER A 236 5.94 -32.14 9.46
N ALA A 237 6.40 -30.92 9.26
CA ALA A 237 6.21 -30.22 7.99
C ALA A 237 7.35 -30.49 7.02
N ASP A 238 7.01 -31.05 5.84
CA ASP A 238 7.94 -31.26 4.73
C ASP A 238 8.18 -30.00 3.88
N ARG A 239 7.51 -28.90 4.20
CA ARG A 239 7.57 -27.60 3.49
C ARG A 239 7.57 -26.44 4.48
N PRO A 240 8.12 -25.28 4.10
CA PRO A 240 8.03 -24.07 4.94
C PRO A 240 6.56 -23.77 5.30
N LEU A 241 6.31 -23.56 6.61
CA LEU A 241 5.00 -23.22 7.12
C LEU A 241 4.81 -21.69 7.11
N ASN A 242 3.63 -21.21 6.73
CA ASN A 242 3.30 -19.82 6.92
C ASN A 242 2.91 -19.52 8.38
N GLY A 243 3.16 -18.28 8.83
CA GLY A 243 2.89 -17.87 10.21
C GLY A 243 1.42 -18.07 10.63
N SER A 244 0.46 -17.95 9.70
CA SER A 244 -0.96 -18.18 9.97
C SER A 244 -1.29 -19.62 10.32
N ALA A 245 -0.63 -20.60 9.69
CA ALA A 245 -0.81 -22.02 10.00
C ALA A 245 -0.28 -22.34 11.41
N VAL A 246 0.88 -21.76 11.75
CA VAL A 246 1.51 -21.92 13.07
C VAL A 246 0.66 -21.23 14.16
N ALA A 247 0.17 -20.02 13.92
CA ALA A 247 -0.71 -19.30 14.82
C ALA A 247 -2.02 -20.06 15.08
N ARG A 248 -2.62 -20.64 14.05
CA ARG A 248 -3.84 -21.46 14.17
C ARG A 248 -3.60 -22.72 15.01
N ALA A 249 -2.48 -23.40 14.81
CA ALA A 249 -2.15 -24.57 15.61
C ALA A 249 -1.98 -24.24 17.10
N ALA A 250 -1.38 -23.09 17.41
CA ALA A 250 -1.28 -22.60 18.78
C ALA A 250 -2.66 -22.32 19.39
N GLN A 251 -3.53 -21.60 18.68
CA GLN A 251 -4.89 -21.26 19.13
C GLN A 251 -5.83 -22.47 19.24
N GLN A 252 -5.67 -23.47 18.37
CA GLN A 252 -6.43 -24.72 18.48
C GLN A 252 -6.03 -25.54 19.71
N ALA A 253 -4.76 -25.49 20.07
CA ALA A 253 -4.25 -26.18 21.27
C ALA A 253 -4.56 -25.42 22.56
N ASP A 254 -4.66 -24.09 22.49
CA ASP A 254 -5.03 -23.21 23.59
C ASP A 254 -5.94 -22.07 23.09
N PRO A 255 -7.27 -22.22 23.19
CA PRO A 255 -8.23 -21.21 22.76
C PRO A 255 -8.09 -19.85 23.49
N GLY A 256 -7.47 -19.82 24.68
CA GLY A 256 -7.22 -18.56 25.41
C GLY A 256 -6.31 -17.60 24.66
N LEU A 257 -5.49 -18.09 23.72
CA LEU A 257 -4.61 -17.25 22.90
C LEU A 257 -5.36 -16.42 21.85
N ALA A 258 -6.63 -16.73 21.57
CA ALA A 258 -7.45 -15.98 20.61
C ALA A 258 -7.70 -14.52 21.04
N THR A 259 -7.68 -14.23 22.34
CA THR A 259 -8.04 -12.91 22.90
C THR A 259 -6.86 -12.03 23.30
N GLY A 260 -5.61 -12.35 22.95
CA GLY A 260 -4.50 -11.46 23.28
C GLY A 260 -3.12 -12.08 23.37
N TRP A 261 -2.97 -13.33 22.92
CA TRP A 261 -1.67 -14.01 22.90
C TRP A 261 -0.95 -14.01 24.24
N ASP A 262 -1.71 -14.30 25.32
CA ASP A 262 -1.19 -14.38 26.69
C ASP A 262 -0.44 -13.09 27.10
N GLY A 263 -1.00 -11.93 26.73
CA GLY A 263 -0.43 -10.61 27.02
C GLY A 263 0.82 -10.25 26.18
N ALA A 264 1.16 -11.04 25.16
CA ALA A 264 2.29 -10.75 24.27
C ALA A 264 2.00 -9.69 23.19
N GLY A 265 0.75 -9.23 23.06
CA GLY A 265 0.37 -8.23 22.07
C GLY A 265 0.29 -8.73 20.62
N GLY A 266 0.60 -10.01 20.36
CA GLY A 266 0.52 -10.62 19.05
C GLY A 266 1.22 -11.97 18.95
N PHE A 267 0.99 -12.66 17.82
CA PHE A 267 1.55 -13.99 17.57
C PHE A 267 3.08 -14.03 17.56
N ASN A 268 3.72 -13.12 16.83
CA ASN A 268 5.18 -13.13 16.69
C ASN A 268 5.93 -12.91 18.02
N PRO A 269 5.56 -11.93 18.87
CA PRO A 269 6.14 -11.79 20.20
C PRO A 269 5.85 -12.99 21.11
N TRP A 270 4.66 -13.60 21.00
CA TRP A 270 4.32 -14.81 21.74
C TRP A 270 5.18 -15.99 21.30
N LEU A 271 5.35 -16.19 19.97
CA LEU A 271 6.16 -17.27 19.39
C LEU A 271 7.61 -17.17 19.87
N ALA A 272 8.22 -15.98 19.76
CA ALA A 272 9.60 -15.72 20.19
C ALA A 272 9.82 -15.95 21.68
N ARG A 273 8.77 -15.78 22.53
CA ARG A 273 8.85 -15.98 23.97
C ARG A 273 8.70 -17.44 24.38
N ASN A 274 7.88 -18.22 23.65
CA ASN A 274 7.39 -19.53 24.10
C ASN A 274 7.88 -20.71 23.25
N VAL A 275 8.48 -20.45 22.08
CA VAL A 275 8.97 -21.50 21.17
C VAL A 275 10.44 -21.21 20.87
N PRO A 276 11.37 -22.02 21.38
CA PRO A 276 12.82 -21.82 21.22
C PRO A 276 13.30 -22.06 19.78
#